data_a79f300e4514e464a7f2bc7f1f2c26c7
#
_entry.id   a79f300e4514e464a7f2bc7f1f2c26c7
#
_cell.length_a   1.000
_cell.length_b   1.000
_cell.length_c   1.000
_cell.angle_alpha   90.00
_cell.angle_beta   90.00
_cell.angle_gamma   90.00
#
_symmetry.space_group_name_H-M   'P 1'
#
loop_
_entity.id
_entity.type
_entity.pdbx_description
1 polymer ?
#
loop_
_entity_poly.entity_id
_entity_poly.type
_entity_poly.pdbx_seq_one_letter_code
_entity_poly.pdbx_strand_id
1 'polypeptide(L)' 'MTADQLPLNQTGRIVEISSSPLKINLMELGFLPGKQLTLQHRAPSGGPLAFRLEETLLALRKNEAALIRIELLS' A
#
# COMPACT_ATOMS: atom_id res chain seq x y z
N MET A 1 0.98 1.96 -11.35
CA MET A 1 1.91 1.25 -10.44
C MET A 1 1.14 0.67 -9.28
N THR A 2 1.73 -0.27 -8.58
CA THR A 2 1.13 -0.86 -7.37
C THR A 2 1.95 -0.48 -6.14
N ALA A 3 1.34 -0.62 -4.96
CA ALA A 3 1.95 -0.13 -3.72
C ALA A 3 3.30 -0.77 -3.41
N ASP A 4 3.50 -2.02 -3.82
CA ASP A 4 4.78 -2.70 -3.61
C ASP A 4 5.92 -2.06 -4.41
N GLN A 5 5.59 -1.28 -5.43
CA GLN A 5 6.56 -0.59 -6.29
C GLN A 5 6.85 0.83 -5.82
N LEU A 6 6.16 1.29 -4.79
CA LEU A 6 6.32 2.66 -4.29
C LEU A 6 7.74 2.84 -3.74
N PRO A 7 8.47 3.88 -4.19
CA PRO A 7 9.80 4.14 -3.62
C PRO A 7 9.71 4.55 -2.15
N LEU A 8 10.78 4.29 -1.41
CA LEU A 8 10.83 4.63 0.00
C LEU A 8 10.59 6.12 0.22
N ASN A 9 9.76 6.44 1.19
CA ASN A 9 9.38 7.82 1.57
C ASN A 9 8.59 8.57 0.51
N GLN A 10 8.12 7.88 -0.53
CA GLN A 10 7.24 8.49 -1.53
C GLN A 10 5.78 8.19 -1.20
N THR A 11 4.91 9.08 -1.65
CA THR A 11 3.48 9.00 -1.38
C THR A 11 2.73 8.69 -2.67
N GLY A 12 1.76 7.79 -2.57
CA GLY A 12 0.85 7.49 -3.66
C GLY A 12 -0.58 7.65 -3.23
N ARG A 13 -1.49 7.84 -4.19
CA ARG A 13 -2.93 7.83 -3.95
C ARG A 13 -3.49 6.52 -4.46
N ILE A 14 -4.31 5.87 -3.63
CA ILE A 14 -4.94 4.62 -4.00
C ILE A 14 -5.99 4.87 -5.08
N VAL A 15 -5.89 4.14 -6.19
CA VAL A 15 -6.85 4.21 -7.29
C VAL A 15 -7.90 3.11 -7.13
N GLU A 16 -7.45 1.88 -6.92
CA GLU A 16 -8.34 0.75 -6.75
C GLU A 16 -7.59 -0.40 -6.10
N ILE A 17 -8.35 -1.35 -5.55
CA ILE A 17 -7.81 -2.61 -5.07
C ILE A 17 -8.20 -3.68 -6.08
N SER A 18 -7.24 -4.47 -6.53
CA SER A 18 -7.49 -5.54 -7.49
C SER A 18 -8.39 -6.60 -6.89
N SER A 19 -9.19 -7.23 -7.74
CA SER A 19 -10.09 -8.30 -7.33
C SER A 19 -9.28 -9.46 -6.75
N SER A 20 -9.61 -9.87 -5.52
CA SER A 20 -8.85 -10.87 -4.78
C SER A 20 -9.64 -11.24 -3.54
N PRO A 21 -9.46 -12.45 -2.99
CA PRO A 21 -10.03 -12.78 -1.69
C PRO A 21 -9.56 -11.86 -0.57
N LEU A 22 -8.43 -11.17 -0.74
CA LEU A 22 -7.89 -10.26 0.26
C LEU A 22 -8.42 -8.83 0.16
N LYS A 23 -9.20 -8.54 -0.90
CA LYS A 23 -9.65 -7.16 -1.16
C LYS A 23 -10.42 -6.57 0.01
N ILE A 24 -11.38 -7.30 0.54
CA ILE A 24 -12.23 -6.78 1.63
C ILE A 24 -11.38 -6.55 2.88
N ASN A 25 -10.45 -7.46 3.18
CA ASN A 25 -9.56 -7.29 4.33
C ASN A 25 -8.72 -6.02 4.22
N LEU A 26 -8.17 -5.76 3.03
CA LEU A 26 -7.38 -4.55 2.81
C LEU A 26 -8.24 -3.30 2.97
N MET A 27 -9.46 -3.32 2.44
CA MET A 27 -10.36 -2.18 2.56
C MET A 27 -10.78 -1.94 4.01
N GLU A 28 -10.98 -2.99 4.78
CA GLU A 28 -11.31 -2.87 6.19
C GLU A 28 -10.17 -2.26 7.01
N LEU A 29 -8.94 -2.49 6.58
CA LEU A 29 -7.76 -1.85 7.20
C LEU A 29 -7.66 -0.37 6.88
N GLY A 30 -8.41 0.11 5.88
CA GLY A 30 -8.40 1.51 5.50
C GLY A 30 -7.79 1.79 4.13
N PHE A 31 -7.32 0.76 3.42
CA PHE A 31 -6.77 0.95 2.07
C PHE A 31 -7.93 1.12 1.09
N LEU A 32 -8.39 2.36 0.98
CA LEU A 32 -9.57 2.71 0.18
C LEU A 32 -9.20 3.64 -0.96
N PRO A 33 -9.87 3.54 -2.12
CA PRO A 33 -9.65 4.49 -3.21
C PRO A 33 -9.74 5.93 -2.73
N GLY A 34 -8.79 6.75 -3.19
CA GLY A 34 -8.70 8.15 -2.81
C GLY A 34 -7.80 8.42 -1.62
N LYS A 35 -7.49 7.41 -0.82
CA LYS A 35 -6.60 7.59 0.33
C LYS A 35 -5.15 7.64 -0.11
N GLN A 36 -4.32 8.35 0.64
CA GLN A 36 -2.89 8.46 0.37
C GLN A 36 -2.11 7.53 1.31
N LEU A 37 -1.05 6.95 0.78
CA LEU A 37 -0.17 6.13 1.58
C LEU A 37 1.29 6.44 1.22
N THR A 38 2.16 6.28 2.21
CA THR A 38 3.61 6.53 2.04
C THR A 38 4.36 5.28 2.50
N LEU A 39 5.32 4.84 1.70
CA LEU A 39 6.16 3.73 2.11
C LEU A 39 7.22 4.24 3.08
N GLN A 40 7.15 3.84 4.34
CA GLN A 40 8.08 4.30 5.37
C GLN A 40 9.23 3.33 5.61
N HIS A 41 9.03 2.05 5.40
CA HIS A 41 10.05 1.07 5.67
C HIS A 41 9.87 -0.15 4.76
N ARG A 42 10.99 -0.67 4.30
CA ARG A 42 11.02 -1.88 3.48
C ARG A 42 11.95 -2.87 4.16
N ALA A 43 11.40 -3.98 4.62
CA ALA A 43 12.20 -5.00 5.27
C ALA A 43 13.14 -5.65 4.25
N PRO A 44 14.33 -6.07 4.67
CA PRO A 44 15.27 -6.71 3.74
C PRO A 44 14.77 -8.07 3.26
N SER A 45 15.32 -8.49 2.13
CA SER A 45 15.07 -9.83 1.56
C SER A 45 13.59 -10.10 1.24
N GLY A 46 12.89 -9.07 0.75
CA GLY A 46 11.50 -9.25 0.35
C GLY A 46 10.52 -9.37 1.50
N GLY A 47 10.91 -8.93 2.69
CA GLY A 47 10.02 -8.93 3.85
C GLY A 47 8.92 -7.89 3.75
N PRO A 48 8.16 -7.70 4.85
CA PRO A 48 7.01 -6.81 4.83
C PRO A 48 7.38 -5.35 4.56
N LEU A 49 6.39 -4.63 4.05
CA LEU A 49 6.50 -3.21 3.74
C LEU A 49 5.63 -2.46 4.74
N ALA A 50 6.18 -1.41 5.36
CA ALA A 50 5.42 -0.61 6.32
C ALA A 50 4.96 0.67 5.63
N PHE A 51 3.64 0.84 5.57
CA PHE A 51 3.01 2.01 4.96
C PHE A 51 2.37 2.88 6.03
N ARG A 52 2.56 4.18 5.89
CA ARG A 52 1.75 5.13 6.65
C ARG A 52 0.51 5.42 5.83
N LEU A 53 -0.64 5.09 6.41
CA LEU A 53 -1.94 5.38 5.82
C LEU A 53 -2.63 6.35 6.78
N GLU A 54 -2.71 7.62 6.38
CA GLU A 54 -3.13 8.70 7.27
C GLU A 54 -2.22 8.73 8.49
N GLU A 55 -2.72 8.48 9.70
CA GLU A 55 -1.89 8.50 10.90
C GLU A 55 -1.58 7.09 11.42
N THR A 56 -1.90 6.08 10.65
CA THR A 56 -1.71 4.69 11.04
C THR A 56 -0.57 4.07 10.25
N LEU A 57 0.31 3.35 10.94
CA LEU A 57 1.37 2.59 10.30
C LEU A 57 0.91 1.14 10.18
N LEU A 58 0.87 0.64 8.96
CA LEU A 58 0.40 -0.71 8.65
C LEU A 58 1.44 -1.47 7.86
N ALA A 59 1.67 -2.72 8.23
CA ALA A 59 2.60 -3.58 7.51
C ALA A 59 1.83 -4.51 6.58
N LEU A 60 2.26 -4.56 5.33
CA LEU A 60 1.69 -5.47 4.33
C LEU A 60 2.78 -6.36 3.76
N ARG A 61 2.41 -7.58 3.42
CA ARG A 61 3.29 -8.42 2.65
C ARG A 61 3.34 -7.89 1.22
N LYS A 62 4.41 -8.19 0.52
CA LYS A 62 4.59 -7.70 -0.85
C LYS A 62 3.43 -8.10 -1.77
N ASN A 63 2.94 -9.33 -1.65
CA ASN A 63 1.83 -9.79 -2.47
C ASN A 63 0.52 -9.08 -2.15
N GLU A 64 0.34 -8.62 -0.90
CA GLU A 64 -0.82 -7.84 -0.52
C GLU A 64 -0.72 -6.42 -1.10
N ALA A 65 0.45 -5.81 -0.97
CA ALA A 65 0.68 -4.46 -1.51
C ALA A 65 0.55 -4.44 -3.04
N ALA A 66 0.87 -5.54 -3.70
CA ALA A 66 0.76 -5.65 -5.15
C ALA A 66 -0.70 -5.59 -5.64
N LEU A 67 -1.66 -5.78 -4.76
CA LEU A 67 -3.08 -5.67 -5.10
C LEU A 67 -3.59 -4.24 -5.09
N ILE A 68 -2.83 -3.32 -4.50
CA ILE A 68 -3.24 -1.92 -4.36
C ILE A 68 -2.65 -1.12 -5.50
N ARG A 69 -3.51 -0.69 -6.43
CA ARG A 69 -3.07 0.16 -7.54
C ARG A 69 -3.06 1.61 -7.09
N ILE A 70 -1.96 2.30 -7.37
CA ILE A 70 -1.75 3.67 -6.92
C ILE A 70 -1.28 4.57 -8.05
N GLU A 71 -1.44 5.88 -7.83
CA GLU A 71 -0.81 6.92 -8.63
C GLU A 71 0.23 7.58 -7.75
N LEU A 72 1.46 7.70 -8.27
CA LEU A 72 2.51 8.37 -7.54
C LEU A 72 2.21 9.87 -7.47
N LEU A 73 2.29 10.43 -6.26
CA LEU A 73 2.14 11.86 -6.06
C LEU A 73 3.52 12.51 -6.08
N SER A 74 3.63 13.58 -6.82
CA SER A 74 4.91 14.29 -6.93
C SER A 74 5.03 15.43 -5.94
#